data_4dc94dff5a1dfe103ec544f607c29d3c
#
_entry.id   4dc94dff5a1dfe103ec544f607c29d3c
#
_cell.length_a   1.000
_cell.length_b   1.000
_cell.length_c   1.000
_cell.angle_alpha   90.00
_cell.angle_beta   90.00
_cell.angle_gamma   90.00
#
_symmetry.space_group_name_H-M   'P 1'
#
loop_
_entity.id
_entity.type
_entity.pdbx_description
1 polymer ?
#
loop_
_entity_poly.entity_id
_entity_poly.type
_entity_poly.pdbx_seq_one_letter_code
_entity_poly.pdbx_strand_id
1 'polypeptide(L)'
;MTRRAAVDLGVLGALGAVAVAGTARLGGELDPGDFGRSTGVLAGVTAALLAPYVAAAAWVLARKPRTLSALVLVLVVAAGLRLVLVDEKPALSNDVYRYVWDGRVQAAGINPYRFAPNEPELAPLRDEAIYPRMNRLGVQTAYPPVAEGLYAALYRLHPDSIAWTKLAIVLLDLVSIGLLAYLLSRLRRPPVWALLYAWHPLVVFELGGAGHVEGLVVLLVLASLLAAVARRTVLTGVLLAAGALVKPYALVLLPALVRGRRALAVAAGASVATIALAYVPFLDAGLHVLGYLPGYLREEGFTRGTRFYLLGLVDTEPAPLLTAVYVAAAAALLLGLSARFVLRPDDSASAQATRALLLFTTMWVLASPTYPWYALLAVALLPLARGPVLLPAGAIALAAPFLYLHISVGSHPAWPRHLAYGSAALALLAASTLWVAQRSSAVASSPTPSTNETRARKPSTAAARSVEAKT
;
A
#
# COMPACT_ATOMS: atom_id res chain seq x y z
N MET A 1 -14.84 -1.01 -34.45
CA MET A 1 -13.59 -0.77 -33.68
C MET A 1 -12.67 0.08 -34.52
N THR A 2 -12.15 1.19 -33.99
CA THR A 2 -11.19 2.04 -34.75
C THR A 2 -9.85 1.32 -34.89
N ARG A 3 -9.07 1.65 -35.96
CA ARG A 3 -7.71 1.10 -36.17
C ARG A 3 -6.82 1.32 -34.92
N ARG A 4 -6.97 2.47 -34.26
CA ARG A 4 -6.25 2.79 -33.01
C ARG A 4 -6.59 1.82 -31.87
N ALA A 5 -7.88 1.54 -31.64
CA ALA A 5 -8.31 0.60 -30.62
C ALA A 5 -7.85 -0.84 -30.91
N ALA A 6 -7.82 -1.24 -32.18
CA ALA A 6 -7.28 -2.54 -32.59
C ALA A 6 -5.79 -2.68 -32.26
N VAL A 7 -5.00 -1.64 -32.56
CA VAL A 7 -3.56 -1.61 -32.22
C VAL A 7 -3.34 -1.67 -30.70
N ASP A 8 -4.10 -0.88 -29.92
CA ASP A 8 -3.98 -0.88 -28.47
C ASP A 8 -4.29 -2.27 -27.89
N LEU A 9 -5.35 -2.94 -28.36
CA LEU A 9 -5.69 -4.31 -27.95
C LEU A 9 -4.64 -5.34 -28.38
N GLY A 10 -4.12 -5.24 -29.61
CA GLY A 10 -3.09 -6.15 -30.11
C GLY A 10 -1.81 -6.07 -29.28
N VAL A 11 -1.32 -4.85 -28.99
CA VAL A 11 -0.10 -4.65 -28.19
C VAL A 11 -0.30 -5.13 -26.74
N LEU A 12 -1.39 -4.71 -26.08
CA LEU A 12 -1.67 -5.14 -24.71
C LEU A 12 -1.93 -6.65 -24.62
N GLY A 13 -2.61 -7.23 -25.63
CA GLY A 13 -2.83 -8.66 -25.68
C GLY A 13 -1.53 -9.46 -25.81
N ALA A 14 -0.63 -9.04 -26.70
CA ALA A 14 0.68 -9.68 -26.86
C ALA A 14 1.54 -9.58 -25.60
N LEU A 15 1.65 -8.37 -25.01
CA LEU A 15 2.41 -8.16 -23.76
C LEU A 15 1.79 -8.92 -22.59
N GLY A 16 0.44 -8.96 -22.50
CA GLY A 16 -0.27 -9.73 -21.48
C GLY A 16 -0.05 -11.24 -21.62
N ALA A 17 -0.10 -11.78 -22.84
CA ALA A 17 0.18 -13.19 -23.12
C ALA A 17 1.62 -13.57 -22.71
N VAL A 18 2.61 -12.74 -23.07
CA VAL A 18 4.01 -12.94 -22.65
C VAL A 18 4.13 -12.90 -21.13
N ALA A 19 3.47 -11.94 -20.46
CA ALA A 19 3.51 -11.83 -19.00
C ALA A 19 2.87 -13.06 -18.31
N VAL A 20 1.70 -13.53 -18.77
CA VAL A 20 1.02 -14.71 -18.21
C VAL A 20 1.85 -15.97 -18.43
N ALA A 21 2.34 -16.20 -19.66
CA ALA A 21 3.16 -17.35 -19.97
C ALA A 21 4.48 -17.35 -19.18
N GLY A 22 5.12 -16.18 -19.06
CA GLY A 22 6.31 -15.99 -18.23
C GLY A 22 6.04 -16.28 -16.75
N THR A 23 4.93 -15.77 -16.21
CA THR A 23 4.53 -16.02 -14.81
C THR A 23 4.25 -17.50 -14.55
N ALA A 24 3.51 -18.16 -15.43
CA ALA A 24 3.20 -19.59 -15.30
C ALA A 24 4.48 -20.46 -15.35
N ARG A 25 5.39 -20.17 -16.30
CA ARG A 25 6.64 -20.93 -16.39
C ARG A 25 7.58 -20.68 -15.22
N LEU A 26 7.76 -19.44 -14.81
CA LEU A 26 8.75 -19.05 -13.82
C LEU A 26 8.23 -19.18 -12.38
N GLY A 27 6.91 -19.17 -12.18
CA GLY A 27 6.28 -19.42 -10.87
C GLY A 27 6.56 -20.82 -10.33
N GLY A 28 6.55 -21.83 -11.21
CA GLY A 28 6.85 -23.22 -10.83
C GLY A 28 8.34 -23.51 -10.59
N GLU A 29 9.25 -22.63 -11.02
CA GLU A 29 10.71 -22.79 -10.84
C GLU A 29 11.22 -22.23 -9.49
N LEU A 30 10.36 -21.51 -8.75
CA LEU A 30 10.71 -20.95 -7.43
C LEU A 30 10.52 -22.04 -6.36
N ASP A 31 11.59 -22.78 -6.03
CA ASP A 31 11.54 -23.76 -4.96
C ASP A 31 11.68 -23.07 -3.58
N PRO A 32 10.70 -23.24 -2.68
CA PRO A 32 10.74 -22.70 -1.31
C PRO A 32 11.95 -23.20 -0.49
N GLY A 33 12.48 -24.38 -0.82
CA GLY A 33 13.61 -25.00 -0.10
C GLY A 33 15.00 -24.53 -0.55
N ASP A 34 15.09 -23.78 -1.67
CA ASP A 34 16.39 -23.45 -2.28
C ASP A 34 16.60 -21.95 -2.52
N PHE A 35 16.30 -21.13 -1.51
CA PHE A 35 16.54 -19.69 -1.59
C PHE A 35 17.99 -19.33 -1.93
N GLY A 36 18.97 -20.13 -1.56
CA GLY A 36 20.40 -19.89 -1.85
C GLY A 36 20.77 -20.00 -3.33
N ARG A 37 20.14 -20.94 -4.06
CA ARG A 37 20.31 -21.12 -5.52
C ARG A 37 19.38 -20.26 -6.34
N SER A 38 18.20 -19.94 -5.78
CA SER A 38 17.14 -19.20 -6.44
C SER A 38 17.42 -17.70 -6.64
N THR A 39 18.49 -17.15 -6.05
CA THR A 39 18.71 -15.69 -6.06
C THR A 39 18.97 -15.14 -7.45
N GLY A 40 19.83 -15.78 -8.22
CA GLY A 40 20.07 -15.41 -9.62
C GLY A 40 18.84 -15.66 -10.48
N VAL A 41 18.13 -16.75 -10.24
CA VAL A 41 16.86 -17.08 -10.88
C VAL A 41 15.82 -16.03 -10.52
N LEU A 42 15.66 -15.70 -9.25
CA LEU A 42 14.70 -14.68 -8.80
C LEU A 42 14.99 -13.29 -9.41
N ALA A 43 16.27 -12.88 -9.47
CA ALA A 43 16.64 -11.63 -10.14
C ALA A 43 16.32 -11.67 -11.63
N GLY A 44 16.65 -12.77 -12.31
CA GLY A 44 16.35 -12.98 -13.72
C GLY A 44 14.86 -13.02 -14.00
N VAL A 45 14.09 -13.74 -13.17
CA VAL A 45 12.62 -13.81 -13.23
C VAL A 45 12.01 -12.42 -13.04
N THR A 46 12.43 -11.71 -12.01
CA THR A 46 11.92 -10.36 -11.71
C THR A 46 12.22 -9.42 -12.88
N ALA A 47 13.44 -9.44 -13.42
CA ALA A 47 13.82 -8.62 -14.57
C ALA A 47 13.04 -9.01 -15.84
N ALA A 48 12.88 -10.30 -16.10
CA ALA A 48 12.16 -10.82 -17.26
C ALA A 48 10.67 -10.44 -17.23
N LEU A 49 10.05 -10.43 -16.04
CA LEU A 49 8.65 -10.04 -15.87
C LEU A 49 8.44 -8.52 -15.80
N LEU A 50 9.45 -7.77 -15.32
CA LEU A 50 9.42 -6.32 -15.38
C LEU A 50 9.44 -5.79 -16.81
N ALA A 51 10.11 -6.43 -17.78
CA ALA A 51 10.21 -5.96 -19.13
C ALA A 51 8.84 -5.83 -19.83
N PRO A 52 7.98 -6.87 -19.95
CA PRO A 52 6.65 -6.74 -20.54
C PRO A 52 5.73 -5.82 -19.72
N TYR A 53 5.85 -5.79 -18.39
CA TYR A 53 5.12 -4.87 -17.53
C TYR A 53 5.48 -3.41 -17.83
N VAL A 54 6.77 -3.06 -17.86
CA VAL A 54 7.23 -1.68 -18.14
C VAL A 54 6.80 -1.26 -19.54
N ALA A 55 6.89 -2.15 -20.54
CA ALA A 55 6.42 -1.88 -21.90
C ALA A 55 4.90 -1.60 -21.93
N ALA A 56 4.09 -2.41 -21.22
CA ALA A 56 2.65 -2.22 -21.14
C ALA A 56 2.28 -0.94 -20.35
N ALA A 57 2.99 -0.66 -19.26
CA ALA A 57 2.83 0.57 -18.48
C ALA A 57 3.15 1.81 -19.32
N ALA A 58 4.28 1.82 -20.03
CA ALA A 58 4.66 2.90 -20.94
C ALA A 58 3.60 3.08 -22.05
N TRP A 59 3.10 1.98 -22.62
CA TRP A 59 2.05 2.03 -23.63
C TRP A 59 0.78 2.70 -23.12
N VAL A 60 0.23 2.26 -21.97
CA VAL A 60 -1.02 2.83 -21.43
C VAL A 60 -0.85 4.27 -20.97
N LEU A 61 0.33 4.64 -20.47
CA LEU A 61 0.63 6.02 -20.07
C LEU A 61 0.74 6.96 -21.28
N ALA A 62 1.37 6.52 -22.37
CA ALA A 62 1.53 7.29 -23.59
C ALA A 62 0.22 7.39 -24.41
N ARG A 63 -0.44 6.25 -24.61
CA ARG A 63 -1.61 6.13 -25.50
C ARG A 63 -2.92 6.49 -24.83
N LYS A 64 -3.03 6.28 -23.52
CA LYS A 64 -4.21 6.55 -22.69
C LYS A 64 -5.49 5.93 -23.27
N PRO A 65 -5.52 4.60 -23.56
CA PRO A 65 -6.71 3.95 -24.08
C PRO A 65 -7.91 4.20 -23.13
N ARG A 66 -9.09 4.45 -23.70
CA ARG A 66 -10.32 4.71 -22.93
C ARG A 66 -11.45 3.76 -23.29
N THR A 67 -11.18 2.74 -24.10
CA THR A 67 -12.16 1.76 -24.53
C THR A 67 -12.43 0.75 -23.41
N LEU A 68 -13.67 0.32 -23.29
CA LEU A 68 -14.05 -0.73 -22.33
C LEU A 68 -13.29 -2.03 -22.63
N SER A 69 -13.09 -2.35 -23.92
CA SER A 69 -12.35 -3.55 -24.33
C SER A 69 -10.90 -3.56 -23.84
N ALA A 70 -10.21 -2.40 -23.83
CA ALA A 70 -8.87 -2.31 -23.27
C ALA A 70 -8.86 -2.52 -21.74
N LEU A 71 -9.85 -1.99 -21.02
CA LEU A 71 -9.99 -2.22 -19.59
C LEU A 71 -10.29 -3.70 -19.30
N VAL A 72 -11.24 -4.31 -20.03
CA VAL A 72 -11.57 -5.73 -19.87
C VAL A 72 -10.33 -6.60 -20.12
N LEU A 73 -9.54 -6.31 -21.17
CA LEU A 73 -8.31 -7.03 -21.42
C LEU A 73 -7.32 -6.91 -20.26
N VAL A 74 -7.14 -5.71 -19.70
CA VAL A 74 -6.28 -5.50 -18.51
C VAL A 74 -6.76 -6.36 -17.32
N LEU A 75 -8.08 -6.42 -17.07
CA LEU A 75 -8.65 -7.19 -15.98
C LEU A 75 -8.53 -8.71 -16.21
N VAL A 76 -8.76 -9.18 -17.43
CA VAL A 76 -8.62 -10.60 -17.80
C VAL A 76 -7.17 -11.07 -17.63
N VAL A 77 -6.21 -10.30 -18.14
CA VAL A 77 -4.79 -10.61 -17.98
C VAL A 77 -4.40 -10.56 -16.49
N ALA A 78 -4.88 -9.57 -15.73
CA ALA A 78 -4.62 -9.49 -14.30
C ALA A 78 -5.13 -10.72 -13.54
N ALA A 79 -6.31 -11.23 -13.87
CA ALA A 79 -6.83 -12.48 -13.33
C ALA A 79 -5.95 -13.68 -13.73
N GLY A 80 -5.60 -13.78 -15.01
CA GLY A 80 -4.73 -14.84 -15.52
C GLY A 80 -3.38 -14.90 -14.81
N LEU A 81 -2.72 -13.73 -14.65
CA LEU A 81 -1.42 -13.61 -13.94
C LEU A 81 -1.46 -14.16 -12.51
N ARG A 82 -2.60 -14.05 -11.82
CA ARG A 82 -2.75 -14.53 -10.44
C ARG A 82 -3.18 -15.98 -10.38
N LEU A 83 -4.15 -16.37 -11.22
CA LEU A 83 -4.74 -17.71 -11.18
C LEU A 83 -3.71 -18.80 -11.54
N VAL A 84 -2.75 -18.51 -12.42
CA VAL A 84 -1.68 -19.45 -12.75
C VAL A 84 -0.74 -19.75 -11.57
N LEU A 85 -0.80 -18.97 -10.49
CA LEU A 85 0.02 -19.14 -9.28
C LEU A 85 -0.75 -19.73 -8.09
N VAL A 86 -2.09 -19.82 -8.14
CA VAL A 86 -2.91 -20.20 -6.98
C VAL A 86 -2.57 -21.61 -6.48
N ASP A 87 -2.40 -22.56 -7.38
CA ASP A 87 -2.11 -23.96 -7.04
C ASP A 87 -0.61 -24.22 -6.82
N GLU A 88 0.25 -23.24 -7.17
CA GLU A 88 1.69 -23.34 -6.93
C GLU A 88 2.01 -23.22 -5.43
N LYS A 89 3.06 -23.89 -4.99
CA LYS A 89 3.54 -23.77 -3.61
C LYS A 89 3.99 -22.32 -3.33
N PRO A 90 3.70 -21.79 -2.12
CA PRO A 90 4.19 -20.45 -1.77
C PRO A 90 5.72 -20.47 -1.70
N ALA A 91 6.37 -19.78 -2.65
CA ALA A 91 7.81 -19.86 -2.84
C ALA A 91 8.62 -18.80 -2.07
N LEU A 92 8.06 -17.56 -1.97
CA LEU A 92 8.77 -16.41 -1.44
C LEU A 92 8.46 -16.13 0.04
N SER A 93 7.42 -16.74 0.57
CA SER A 93 7.00 -16.62 1.96
C SER A 93 6.16 -17.83 2.35
N ASN A 94 6.23 -18.20 3.60
CA ASN A 94 5.40 -19.25 4.19
C ASN A 94 4.32 -18.72 5.12
N ASP A 95 4.04 -17.42 5.10
CA ASP A 95 3.06 -16.78 5.98
C ASP A 95 1.64 -17.34 5.79
N VAL A 96 1.26 -17.74 4.58
CA VAL A 96 -0.05 -18.33 4.30
C VAL A 96 -0.35 -19.58 5.12
N TYR A 97 0.69 -20.37 5.48
CA TYR A 97 0.50 -21.51 6.38
C TYR A 97 0.08 -21.04 7.78
N ARG A 98 0.62 -19.92 8.24
CA ARG A 98 0.21 -19.30 9.51
C ARG A 98 -1.24 -18.83 9.47
N TYR A 99 -1.71 -18.28 8.35
CA TYR A 99 -3.11 -17.85 8.20
C TYR A 99 -4.08 -19.02 8.34
N VAL A 100 -3.77 -20.14 7.68
CA VAL A 100 -4.57 -21.37 7.80
C VAL A 100 -4.53 -21.93 9.21
N TRP A 101 -3.35 -21.94 9.85
CA TRP A 101 -3.20 -22.38 11.24
C TRP A 101 -4.00 -21.51 12.22
N ASP A 102 -3.88 -20.18 12.15
CA ASP A 102 -4.61 -19.29 13.06
C ASP A 102 -6.13 -19.42 12.83
N GLY A 103 -6.58 -19.68 11.61
CA GLY A 103 -7.97 -20.06 11.30
C GLY A 103 -8.40 -21.38 11.95
N ARG A 104 -7.53 -22.41 11.92
CA ARG A 104 -7.75 -23.72 12.57
C ARG A 104 -7.88 -23.58 14.09
N VAL A 105 -6.99 -22.81 14.72
CA VAL A 105 -7.01 -22.53 16.16
C VAL A 105 -8.34 -21.88 16.56
N GLN A 106 -8.80 -20.87 15.81
CA GLN A 106 -10.07 -20.22 16.06
C GLN A 106 -11.29 -21.13 15.79
N ALA A 107 -11.22 -22.03 14.79
CA ALA A 107 -12.27 -22.99 14.54
C ALA A 107 -12.40 -24.03 15.66
N ALA A 108 -11.31 -24.33 16.39
CA ALA A 108 -11.31 -25.12 17.61
C ALA A 108 -11.80 -24.37 18.85
N GLY A 109 -12.25 -23.11 18.71
CA GLY A 109 -12.73 -22.27 19.81
C GLY A 109 -11.61 -21.68 20.68
N ILE A 110 -10.36 -21.69 20.21
CA ILE A 110 -9.20 -21.20 20.96
C ILE A 110 -8.84 -19.80 20.43
N ASN A 111 -8.58 -18.87 21.35
CA ASN A 111 -8.12 -17.54 20.99
C ASN A 111 -6.64 -17.59 20.52
N PRO A 112 -6.33 -17.13 19.27
CA PRO A 112 -5.01 -17.25 18.67
C PRO A 112 -3.92 -16.43 19.35
N TYR A 113 -4.31 -15.48 20.22
CA TYR A 113 -3.37 -14.67 21.00
C TYR A 113 -2.90 -15.35 22.30
N ARG A 114 -3.51 -16.48 22.71
CA ARG A 114 -3.20 -17.13 24.00
C ARG A 114 -1.97 -18.01 23.94
N PHE A 115 -1.84 -18.80 22.89
CA PHE A 115 -0.83 -19.85 22.82
C PHE A 115 0.00 -19.74 21.55
N ALA A 116 1.30 -20.06 21.66
CA ALA A 116 2.16 -20.26 20.52
C ALA A 116 1.89 -21.66 19.88
N PRO A 117 2.08 -21.84 18.55
CA PRO A 117 1.82 -23.11 17.88
C PRO A 117 2.52 -24.33 18.49
N ASN A 118 3.68 -24.16 19.12
CA ASN A 118 4.44 -25.25 19.75
C ASN A 118 4.07 -25.52 21.20
N GLU A 119 3.12 -24.77 21.79
CA GLU A 119 2.67 -25.00 23.17
C GLU A 119 1.78 -26.26 23.25
N PRO A 120 1.79 -26.98 24.40
CA PRO A 120 1.07 -28.25 24.56
C PRO A 120 -0.43 -28.16 24.30
N GLU A 121 -1.05 -27.03 24.59
CA GLU A 121 -2.49 -26.75 24.42
C GLU A 121 -2.92 -26.86 22.96
N LEU A 122 -2.01 -26.59 22.01
CA LEU A 122 -2.26 -26.67 20.59
C LEU A 122 -1.73 -27.97 19.94
N ALA A 123 -1.14 -28.90 20.74
CA ALA A 123 -0.62 -30.16 20.24
C ALA A 123 -1.66 -31.00 19.46
N PRO A 124 -2.95 -31.10 19.88
CA PRO A 124 -3.95 -31.86 19.14
C PRO A 124 -4.31 -31.29 17.75
N LEU A 125 -3.96 -30.04 17.48
CA LEU A 125 -4.24 -29.37 16.20
C LEU A 125 -3.10 -29.53 15.19
N ARG A 126 -1.94 -30.08 15.59
CA ARG A 126 -0.77 -30.21 14.71
C ARG A 126 -0.96 -31.32 13.71
N ASP A 127 -0.49 -31.08 12.49
CA ASP A 127 -0.49 -32.01 11.37
C ASP A 127 0.87 -32.00 10.65
N GLU A 128 1.03 -32.86 9.64
CA GLU A 128 2.23 -32.95 8.80
C GLU A 128 2.19 -31.98 7.61
N ALA A 129 1.04 -31.37 7.32
CA ALA A 129 0.85 -30.55 6.12
C ALA A 129 1.05 -29.05 6.37
N ILE A 130 0.53 -28.51 7.46
CA ILE A 130 0.51 -27.07 7.76
C ILE A 130 1.57 -26.74 8.81
N TYR A 131 1.50 -27.43 9.98
CA TYR A 131 2.33 -27.11 11.15
C TYR A 131 3.83 -27.02 10.84
N PRO A 132 4.50 -28.00 10.21
CA PRO A 132 5.95 -27.96 10.00
C PRO A 132 6.41 -26.93 8.96
N ARG A 133 5.47 -26.37 8.18
CA ARG A 133 5.76 -25.38 7.13
C ARG A 133 5.61 -23.93 7.60
N MET A 134 5.08 -23.73 8.80
CA MET A 134 4.95 -22.39 9.39
C MET A 134 6.29 -21.85 9.87
N ASN A 135 6.43 -20.54 9.79
CA ASN A 135 7.50 -19.83 10.51
C ASN A 135 7.11 -19.57 11.97
N ARG A 136 8.08 -19.25 12.81
CA ARG A 136 7.89 -18.71 14.17
C ARG A 136 6.95 -19.55 15.04
N LEU A 137 7.18 -20.87 15.12
CA LEU A 137 6.35 -21.80 15.90
C LEU A 137 6.29 -21.46 17.42
N GLY A 138 7.32 -20.78 17.95
CA GLY A 138 7.44 -20.46 19.37
C GLY A 138 6.80 -19.14 19.81
N VAL A 139 5.98 -18.51 18.96
CA VAL A 139 5.35 -17.23 19.31
C VAL A 139 3.88 -17.18 18.87
N GLN A 140 3.07 -16.42 19.61
CA GLN A 140 1.66 -16.18 19.31
C GLN A 140 1.51 -15.45 17.97
N THR A 141 0.27 -15.34 17.49
CA THR A 141 0.02 -14.58 16.27
C THR A 141 0.49 -13.13 16.36
N ALA A 142 1.02 -12.59 15.26
CA ALA A 142 1.36 -11.16 15.16
C ALA A 142 0.28 -10.36 14.42
N TYR A 143 -0.77 -11.04 13.94
CA TYR A 143 -1.81 -10.43 13.12
C TYR A 143 -2.91 -9.81 13.96
N PRO A 144 -3.35 -8.55 13.63
CA PRO A 144 -4.45 -7.92 14.33
C PRO A 144 -5.83 -8.52 14.00
N PRO A 145 -6.89 -8.17 14.75
CA PRO A 145 -8.19 -8.82 14.73
C PRO A 145 -8.91 -8.96 13.39
N VAL A 146 -8.76 -8.00 12.45
CA VAL A 146 -9.44 -8.12 11.15
C VAL A 146 -8.77 -9.18 10.27
N ALA A 147 -7.44 -9.29 10.36
CA ALA A 147 -6.73 -10.40 9.70
C ALA A 147 -7.15 -11.73 10.31
N GLU A 148 -7.17 -11.85 11.64
CA GLU A 148 -7.60 -13.05 12.35
C GLU A 148 -9.05 -13.44 12.01
N GLY A 149 -9.95 -12.46 11.91
CA GLY A 149 -11.34 -12.69 11.48
C GLY A 149 -11.43 -13.21 10.04
N LEU A 150 -10.57 -12.70 9.13
CA LEU A 150 -10.46 -13.23 7.77
C LEU A 150 -9.99 -14.69 7.79
N TYR A 151 -8.93 -15.02 8.54
CA TYR A 151 -8.39 -16.38 8.62
C TYR A 151 -9.42 -17.36 9.16
N ALA A 152 -10.13 -16.99 10.22
CA ALA A 152 -11.23 -17.79 10.76
C ALA A 152 -12.37 -18.01 9.76
N ALA A 153 -12.74 -17.00 8.98
CA ALA A 153 -13.79 -17.10 7.98
C ALA A 153 -13.36 -18.02 6.82
N LEU A 154 -12.14 -17.84 6.31
CA LEU A 154 -11.61 -18.66 5.21
C LEU A 154 -11.47 -20.12 5.62
N TYR A 155 -10.98 -20.39 6.83
CA TYR A 155 -10.85 -21.75 7.35
C TYR A 155 -12.20 -22.46 7.49
N ARG A 156 -13.24 -21.75 8.00
CA ARG A 156 -14.59 -22.32 8.12
C ARG A 156 -15.23 -22.64 6.76
N LEU A 157 -14.91 -21.87 5.71
CA LEU A 157 -15.43 -22.12 4.36
C LEU A 157 -14.74 -23.30 3.70
N HIS A 158 -13.43 -23.44 3.85
CA HIS A 158 -12.66 -24.57 3.31
C HIS A 158 -11.44 -24.83 4.20
N PRO A 159 -11.56 -25.79 5.15
CA PRO A 159 -10.47 -26.10 6.09
C PRO A 159 -9.19 -26.55 5.39
N ASP A 160 -8.05 -26.22 6.00
CA ASP A 160 -6.71 -26.72 5.68
C ASP A 160 -6.23 -26.51 4.24
N SER A 161 -6.85 -25.60 3.50
CA SER A 161 -6.55 -25.35 2.09
C SER A 161 -5.74 -24.07 1.87
N ILE A 162 -4.47 -24.25 1.50
CA ILE A 162 -3.59 -23.17 1.09
C ILE A 162 -4.08 -22.54 -0.22
N ALA A 163 -4.43 -23.36 -1.21
CA ALA A 163 -4.92 -22.88 -2.51
C ALA A 163 -6.21 -22.05 -2.36
N TRP A 164 -7.15 -22.47 -1.50
CA TRP A 164 -8.35 -21.69 -1.18
C TRP A 164 -8.01 -20.35 -0.55
N THR A 165 -7.10 -20.34 0.43
CA THR A 165 -6.67 -19.10 1.09
C THR A 165 -6.04 -18.14 0.10
N LYS A 166 -5.16 -18.63 -0.78
CA LYS A 166 -4.57 -17.85 -1.88
C LYS A 166 -5.63 -17.33 -2.85
N LEU A 167 -6.57 -18.19 -3.28
CA LEU A 167 -7.66 -17.80 -4.16
C LEU A 167 -8.52 -16.68 -3.55
N ALA A 168 -8.84 -16.77 -2.27
CA ALA A 168 -9.59 -15.73 -1.57
C ALA A 168 -8.84 -14.39 -1.55
N ILE A 169 -7.53 -14.40 -1.30
CA ILE A 169 -6.69 -13.19 -1.41
C ILE A 169 -6.69 -12.65 -2.84
N VAL A 170 -6.57 -13.50 -3.85
CA VAL A 170 -6.68 -13.11 -5.27
C VAL A 170 -8.02 -12.46 -5.57
N LEU A 171 -9.12 -13.01 -5.08
CA LEU A 171 -10.45 -12.43 -5.30
C LEU A 171 -10.58 -11.04 -4.66
N LEU A 172 -10.08 -10.85 -3.43
CA LEU A 172 -10.03 -9.54 -2.78
C LEU A 172 -9.18 -8.55 -3.59
N ASP A 173 -8.07 -9.01 -4.15
CA ASP A 173 -7.22 -8.16 -4.99
C ASP A 173 -7.86 -7.81 -6.34
N LEU A 174 -8.58 -8.73 -6.98
CA LEU A 174 -9.35 -8.42 -8.19
C LEU A 174 -10.44 -7.37 -7.92
N VAL A 175 -11.07 -7.40 -6.74
CA VAL A 175 -11.97 -6.32 -6.28
C VAL A 175 -11.20 -5.01 -6.12
N SER A 176 -9.99 -5.06 -5.58
CA SER A 176 -9.10 -3.88 -5.45
C SER A 176 -8.76 -3.27 -6.80
N ILE A 177 -8.48 -4.09 -7.82
CA ILE A 177 -8.20 -3.63 -9.20
C ILE A 177 -9.43 -2.96 -9.79
N GLY A 178 -10.62 -3.55 -9.62
CA GLY A 178 -11.89 -2.95 -10.04
C GLY A 178 -12.16 -1.61 -9.35
N LEU A 179 -11.95 -1.55 -8.04
CA LEU A 179 -12.08 -0.32 -7.24
C LEU A 179 -11.07 0.75 -7.67
N LEU A 180 -9.83 0.37 -7.97
CA LEU A 180 -8.81 1.26 -8.50
C LEU A 180 -9.21 1.84 -9.86
N ALA A 181 -9.72 1.02 -10.79
CA ALA A 181 -10.24 1.48 -12.08
C ALA A 181 -11.42 2.44 -11.92
N TYR A 182 -12.32 2.17 -10.97
CA TYR A 182 -13.42 3.06 -10.61
C TYR A 182 -12.92 4.39 -10.03
N LEU A 183 -11.96 4.38 -9.09
CA LEU A 183 -11.35 5.59 -8.54
C LEU A 183 -10.66 6.43 -9.62
N LEU A 184 -9.94 5.81 -10.56
CA LEU A 184 -9.35 6.47 -11.70
C LEU A 184 -10.40 7.21 -12.54
N SER A 185 -11.54 6.56 -12.81
CA SER A 185 -12.67 7.18 -13.50
C SER A 185 -13.21 8.39 -12.74
N ARG A 186 -13.40 8.25 -11.41
CA ARG A 186 -13.86 9.36 -10.55
C ARG A 186 -12.87 10.54 -10.54
N LEU A 187 -11.59 10.28 -10.70
CA LEU A 187 -10.52 11.28 -10.81
C LEU A 187 -10.32 11.78 -12.26
N ARG A 188 -11.20 11.42 -13.20
CA ARG A 188 -11.12 11.74 -14.64
C ARG A 188 -9.81 11.28 -15.29
N ARG A 189 -9.28 10.13 -14.84
CA ARG A 189 -8.11 9.46 -15.40
C ARG A 189 -8.53 8.24 -16.22
N PRO A 190 -7.71 7.78 -17.17
CA PRO A 190 -7.98 6.54 -17.89
C PRO A 190 -8.05 5.34 -16.93
N PRO A 191 -9.18 4.58 -16.85
CA PRO A 191 -9.29 3.42 -15.96
C PRO A 191 -8.26 2.34 -16.27
N VAL A 192 -7.79 2.25 -17.49
CA VAL A 192 -6.74 1.33 -17.93
C VAL A 192 -5.40 1.53 -17.20
N TRP A 193 -5.19 2.68 -16.56
CA TRP A 193 -4.02 2.90 -15.69
C TRP A 193 -4.02 2.02 -14.45
N ALA A 194 -5.12 1.33 -14.15
CA ALA A 194 -5.13 0.25 -13.17
C ALA A 194 -4.10 -0.85 -13.49
N LEU A 195 -3.68 -0.99 -14.77
CA LEU A 195 -2.58 -1.87 -15.20
C LEU A 195 -1.31 -1.65 -14.38
N LEU A 196 -1.00 -0.40 -13.97
CA LEU A 196 0.22 -0.09 -13.20
C LEU A 196 0.30 -0.86 -11.88
N TYR A 197 -0.84 -1.19 -11.29
CA TYR A 197 -0.95 -2.08 -10.13
C TYR A 197 -1.22 -3.53 -10.59
N ALA A 198 -2.19 -3.70 -11.46
CA ALA A 198 -2.77 -4.99 -11.80
C ALA A 198 -1.77 -5.99 -12.44
N TRP A 199 -0.81 -5.51 -13.24
CA TRP A 199 0.19 -6.34 -13.91
C TRP A 199 1.58 -6.24 -13.26
N HIS A 200 1.70 -5.51 -12.17
CA HIS A 200 2.99 -5.33 -11.49
C HIS A 200 3.50 -6.67 -10.94
N PRO A 201 4.72 -7.12 -11.30
CA PRO A 201 5.21 -8.45 -10.89
C PRO A 201 5.19 -8.66 -9.38
N LEU A 202 5.59 -7.66 -8.58
CA LEU A 202 5.52 -7.75 -7.13
C LEU A 202 4.09 -8.06 -6.65
N VAL A 203 3.08 -7.35 -7.17
CA VAL A 203 1.67 -7.57 -6.79
C VAL A 203 1.22 -8.99 -7.15
N VAL A 204 1.59 -9.45 -8.35
CA VAL A 204 1.23 -10.78 -8.86
C VAL A 204 1.82 -11.88 -7.96
N PHE A 205 3.11 -11.80 -7.65
CA PHE A 205 3.78 -12.84 -6.83
C PHE A 205 3.38 -12.78 -5.36
N GLU A 206 3.24 -11.59 -4.79
CA GLU A 206 2.86 -11.47 -3.38
C GLU A 206 1.43 -11.94 -3.10
N LEU A 207 0.49 -11.63 -4.01
CA LEU A 207 -0.91 -11.95 -3.78
C LEU A 207 -1.32 -13.28 -4.42
N GLY A 208 -0.89 -13.57 -5.66
CA GLY A 208 -1.17 -14.83 -6.33
C GLY A 208 -0.23 -15.96 -5.91
N GLY A 209 1.06 -15.68 -5.77
CA GLY A 209 2.10 -16.67 -5.41
C GLY A 209 2.15 -16.95 -3.90
N ALA A 210 2.46 -15.97 -3.09
CA ALA A 210 2.62 -16.11 -1.65
C ALA A 210 1.30 -16.05 -0.86
N GLY A 211 0.24 -15.41 -1.40
CA GLY A 211 -1.05 -15.28 -0.73
C GLY A 211 -1.04 -14.31 0.44
N HIS A 212 -0.26 -13.22 0.34
CA HIS A 212 -0.13 -12.26 1.43
C HIS A 212 -1.42 -11.47 1.70
N VAL A 213 -1.76 -11.32 2.98
CA VAL A 213 -2.96 -10.62 3.46
C VAL A 213 -2.94 -9.11 3.16
N GLU A 214 -1.82 -8.58 2.71
CA GLU A 214 -1.67 -7.20 2.25
C GLU A 214 -2.66 -6.83 1.14
N GLY A 215 -3.16 -7.79 0.37
CA GLY A 215 -4.25 -7.58 -0.59
C GLY A 215 -5.50 -6.97 0.06
N LEU A 216 -5.84 -7.40 1.28
CA LEU A 216 -6.94 -6.81 2.06
C LEU A 216 -6.60 -5.39 2.55
N VAL A 217 -5.35 -5.11 2.91
CA VAL A 217 -4.93 -3.73 3.26
C VAL A 217 -5.13 -2.79 2.08
N VAL A 218 -4.69 -3.19 0.89
CA VAL A 218 -4.87 -2.40 -0.35
C VAL A 218 -6.35 -2.13 -0.60
N LEU A 219 -7.21 -3.15 -0.51
CA LEU A 219 -8.66 -3.00 -0.69
C LEU A 219 -9.24 -1.98 0.30
N LEU A 220 -8.95 -2.12 1.58
CA LEU A 220 -9.49 -1.26 2.63
C LEU A 220 -8.99 0.19 2.53
N VAL A 221 -7.72 0.39 2.15
CA VAL A 221 -7.17 1.73 1.90
C VAL A 221 -7.81 2.37 0.66
N LEU A 222 -7.98 1.64 -0.43
CA LEU A 222 -8.66 2.17 -1.62
C LEU A 222 -10.14 2.49 -1.34
N ALA A 223 -10.83 1.65 -0.56
CA ALA A 223 -12.21 1.89 -0.11
C ALA A 223 -12.29 3.11 0.82
N SER A 224 -11.32 3.27 1.74
CA SER A 224 -11.18 4.45 2.59
C SER A 224 -10.95 5.73 1.78
N LEU A 225 -10.09 5.67 0.75
CA LEU A 225 -9.90 6.79 -0.18
C LEU A 225 -11.20 7.13 -0.94
N LEU A 226 -11.95 6.14 -1.40
CA LEU A 226 -13.25 6.37 -2.03
C LEU A 226 -14.23 7.04 -1.06
N ALA A 227 -14.31 6.58 0.19
CA ALA A 227 -15.12 7.20 1.24
C ALA A 227 -14.70 8.65 1.50
N ALA A 228 -13.39 8.92 1.52
CA ALA A 228 -12.81 10.26 1.70
C ALA A 228 -13.15 11.19 0.53
N VAL A 229 -13.06 10.71 -0.71
CA VAL A 229 -13.48 11.42 -1.93
C VAL A 229 -14.99 11.73 -1.88
N ALA A 230 -15.79 10.79 -1.40
CA ALA A 230 -17.23 10.94 -1.20
C ALA A 230 -17.60 11.73 0.07
N ARG A 231 -16.63 12.31 0.79
CA ARG A 231 -16.80 13.10 2.04
C ARG A 231 -17.46 12.31 3.19
N ARG A 232 -17.38 10.98 3.20
CA ARG A 232 -17.92 10.10 4.24
C ARG A 232 -16.89 9.90 5.36
N THR A 233 -16.71 10.91 6.20
CA THR A 233 -15.60 10.98 7.17
C THR A 233 -15.57 9.82 8.16
N VAL A 234 -16.72 9.42 8.73
CA VAL A 234 -16.81 8.27 9.64
C VAL A 234 -16.38 6.99 8.94
N LEU A 235 -16.93 6.73 7.73
CA LEU A 235 -16.59 5.54 6.95
C LEU A 235 -15.10 5.52 6.54
N THR A 236 -14.50 6.69 6.27
CA THR A 236 -13.06 6.82 6.03
C THR A 236 -12.26 6.30 7.23
N GLY A 237 -12.62 6.72 8.45
CA GLY A 237 -11.97 6.27 9.68
C GLY A 237 -12.17 4.78 9.93
N VAL A 238 -13.39 4.25 9.78
CA VAL A 238 -13.73 2.82 9.97
C VAL A 238 -12.92 1.93 9.02
N LEU A 239 -12.94 2.23 7.71
CA LEU A 239 -12.25 1.42 6.71
C LEU A 239 -10.73 1.47 6.88
N LEU A 240 -10.18 2.64 7.22
CA LEU A 240 -8.74 2.76 7.44
C LEU A 240 -8.30 2.04 8.72
N ALA A 241 -9.11 2.09 9.78
CA ALA A 241 -8.88 1.32 11.00
C ALA A 241 -8.98 -0.19 10.74
N ALA A 242 -9.95 -0.64 9.94
CA ALA A 242 -10.01 -2.02 9.50
C ALA A 242 -8.75 -2.44 8.74
N GLY A 243 -8.21 -1.58 7.85
CA GLY A 243 -6.91 -1.79 7.20
C GLY A 243 -5.75 -1.87 8.19
N ALA A 244 -5.75 -1.01 9.22
CA ALA A 244 -4.75 -1.05 10.29
C ALA A 244 -4.87 -2.29 11.18
N LEU A 245 -6.07 -2.84 11.30
CA LEU A 245 -6.36 -4.11 11.98
C LEU A 245 -6.04 -5.35 11.11
N VAL A 246 -5.52 -5.15 9.91
CA VAL A 246 -4.79 -6.16 9.11
C VAL A 246 -3.29 -5.92 9.25
N LYS A 247 -2.83 -4.69 9.01
CA LYS A 247 -1.43 -4.26 9.17
C LYS A 247 -1.38 -2.81 9.69
N PRO A 248 -0.77 -2.52 10.84
CA PRO A 248 -0.90 -1.24 11.55
C PRO A 248 -0.51 0.01 10.75
N TYR A 249 0.42 -0.12 9.80
CA TYR A 249 0.93 1.00 9.00
C TYR A 249 -0.14 1.75 8.19
N ALA A 250 -1.29 1.13 7.89
CA ALA A 250 -2.36 1.76 7.12
C ALA A 250 -2.90 3.03 7.81
N LEU A 251 -2.95 3.05 9.14
CA LEU A 251 -3.51 4.17 9.91
C LEU A 251 -2.71 5.48 9.75
N VAL A 252 -1.43 5.40 9.38
CA VAL A 252 -0.59 6.58 9.08
C VAL A 252 -1.22 7.46 8.00
N LEU A 253 -2.04 6.91 7.12
CA LEU A 253 -2.66 7.66 6.02
C LEU A 253 -3.85 8.54 6.44
N LEU A 254 -4.36 8.39 7.67
CA LEU A 254 -5.56 9.10 8.13
C LEU A 254 -5.48 10.64 7.91
N PRO A 255 -4.38 11.34 8.28
CA PRO A 255 -4.27 12.79 8.06
C PRO A 255 -4.28 13.21 6.59
N ALA A 256 -3.86 12.31 5.68
CA ALA A 256 -3.86 12.58 4.25
C ALA A 256 -5.25 12.47 3.62
N LEU A 257 -6.14 11.65 4.20
CA LEU A 257 -7.46 11.34 3.66
C LEU A 257 -8.56 12.28 4.17
N VAL A 258 -8.33 12.97 5.30
CA VAL A 258 -9.33 13.87 5.91
C VAL A 258 -9.08 15.34 5.55
N ARG A 259 -10.11 16.19 5.75
CA ARG A 259 -10.08 17.62 5.40
C ARG A 259 -10.30 18.46 6.65
N GLY A 260 -9.22 18.91 7.27
CA GLY A 260 -9.23 19.79 8.43
C GLY A 260 -9.37 19.05 9.78
N ARG A 261 -9.23 19.82 10.85
CA ARG A 261 -9.16 19.31 12.23
C ARG A 261 -10.41 18.57 12.68
N ARG A 262 -11.61 19.10 12.34
CA ARG A 262 -12.89 18.48 12.73
C ARG A 262 -13.06 17.11 12.07
N ALA A 263 -12.76 17.00 10.77
CA ALA A 263 -12.83 15.72 10.06
C ALA A 263 -11.79 14.73 10.60
N LEU A 264 -10.60 15.21 10.96
CA LEU A 264 -9.59 14.35 11.62
C LEU A 264 -10.11 13.80 12.95
N ALA A 265 -10.69 14.66 13.81
CA ALA A 265 -11.22 14.22 15.10
C ALA A 265 -12.33 13.17 14.95
N VAL A 266 -13.28 13.40 14.01
CA VAL A 266 -14.37 12.46 13.73
C VAL A 266 -13.86 11.13 13.19
N ALA A 267 -12.94 11.16 12.21
CA ALA A 267 -12.38 9.95 11.63
C ALA A 267 -11.50 9.20 12.63
N ALA A 268 -10.71 9.91 13.44
CA ALA A 268 -9.90 9.31 14.50
C ALA A 268 -10.77 8.66 15.59
N GLY A 269 -11.86 9.32 16.02
CA GLY A 269 -12.83 8.74 16.94
C GLY A 269 -13.47 7.46 16.38
N ALA A 270 -13.88 7.48 15.11
CA ALA A 270 -14.39 6.30 14.42
C ALA A 270 -13.32 5.18 14.33
N SER A 271 -12.06 5.55 14.06
CA SER A 271 -10.97 4.57 14.03
C SER A 271 -10.74 3.93 15.39
N VAL A 272 -10.69 4.72 16.46
CA VAL A 272 -10.52 4.23 17.85
C VAL A 272 -11.66 3.29 18.22
N ALA A 273 -12.92 3.68 17.94
CA ALA A 273 -14.08 2.83 18.19
C ALA A 273 -14.01 1.51 17.42
N THR A 274 -13.63 1.54 16.14
CA THR A 274 -13.46 0.34 15.31
C THR A 274 -12.38 -0.59 15.88
N ILE A 275 -11.23 -0.03 16.27
CA ILE A 275 -10.13 -0.80 16.87
C ILE A 275 -10.62 -1.43 18.19
N ALA A 276 -11.22 -0.64 19.09
CA ALA A 276 -11.70 -1.15 20.37
C ALA A 276 -12.71 -2.30 20.20
N LEU A 277 -13.71 -2.12 19.32
CA LEU A 277 -14.73 -3.15 19.04
C LEU A 277 -14.15 -4.42 18.43
N ALA A 278 -13.15 -4.30 17.55
CA ALA A 278 -12.53 -5.46 16.92
C ALA A 278 -11.74 -6.35 17.89
N TYR A 279 -11.20 -5.77 18.96
CA TYR A 279 -10.50 -6.53 20.01
C TYR A 279 -11.43 -7.19 21.04
N VAL A 280 -12.72 -6.80 21.11
CA VAL A 280 -13.66 -7.36 22.12
C VAL A 280 -13.68 -8.90 22.12
N PRO A 281 -13.73 -9.61 20.97
CA PRO A 281 -13.75 -11.08 20.98
C PRO A 281 -12.49 -11.75 21.54
N PHE A 282 -11.39 -10.99 21.68
CA PHE A 282 -10.08 -11.51 22.05
C PHE A 282 -9.61 -11.06 23.44
N LEU A 283 -10.45 -10.37 24.21
CA LEU A 283 -10.09 -9.79 25.53
C LEU A 283 -9.74 -10.84 26.58
N ASP A 284 -10.17 -12.09 26.42
CA ASP A 284 -9.80 -13.21 27.29
C ASP A 284 -8.30 -13.56 27.24
N ALA A 285 -7.57 -13.08 26.21
CA ALA A 285 -6.13 -13.15 26.16
C ALA A 285 -5.42 -12.14 27.08
N GLY A 286 -6.15 -11.19 27.69
CA GLY A 286 -5.57 -10.15 28.54
C GLY A 286 -4.54 -9.30 27.80
N LEU A 287 -3.36 -9.11 28.39
CA LEU A 287 -2.27 -8.34 27.76
C LEU A 287 -1.63 -9.04 26.55
N HIS A 288 -1.86 -10.34 26.37
CA HIS A 288 -1.40 -11.09 25.20
C HIS A 288 -2.15 -10.72 23.90
N VAL A 289 -3.21 -9.93 23.98
CA VAL A 289 -3.98 -9.44 22.85
C VAL A 289 -3.16 -8.66 21.81
N LEU A 290 -1.98 -8.15 22.19
CA LEU A 290 -1.03 -7.55 21.24
C LEU A 290 -0.22 -8.60 20.46
N GLY A 291 -0.36 -9.88 20.80
CA GLY A 291 0.35 -10.99 20.18
C GLY A 291 1.86 -10.80 20.18
N TYR A 292 2.49 -11.25 19.09
CA TYR A 292 3.94 -11.14 18.94
C TYR A 292 4.41 -9.75 18.47
N LEU A 293 3.55 -8.75 18.33
CA LEU A 293 3.95 -7.44 17.78
C LEU A 293 5.16 -6.82 18.51
N PRO A 294 5.27 -6.82 19.86
CA PRO A 294 6.46 -6.29 20.53
C PRO A 294 7.74 -7.09 20.23
N GLY A 295 7.62 -8.41 20.13
CA GLY A 295 8.73 -9.31 19.73
C GLY A 295 9.17 -9.07 18.30
N TYR A 296 8.22 -8.93 17.39
CA TYR A 296 8.45 -8.62 15.99
C TYR A 296 9.24 -7.32 15.81
N LEU A 297 8.90 -6.25 16.52
CA LEU A 297 9.63 -4.99 16.45
C LEU A 297 11.10 -5.13 16.91
N ARG A 298 11.36 -5.99 17.90
CA ARG A 298 12.74 -6.29 18.33
C ARG A 298 13.49 -7.13 17.30
N GLU A 299 12.86 -8.20 16.81
CA GLU A 299 13.42 -9.11 15.79
C GLU A 299 13.80 -8.34 14.53
N GLU A 300 12.93 -7.46 14.07
CA GLU A 300 13.15 -6.64 12.88
C GLU A 300 14.16 -5.48 13.08
N GLY A 301 14.78 -5.36 14.25
CA GLY A 301 15.83 -4.39 14.53
C GLY A 301 15.37 -2.95 14.76
N PHE A 302 14.07 -2.70 15.01
CA PHE A 302 13.59 -1.36 15.32
C PHE A 302 14.21 -0.79 16.60
N THR A 303 14.35 -1.61 17.63
CA THR A 303 14.90 -1.19 18.93
C THR A 303 16.41 -0.96 18.89
N ARG A 304 17.12 -1.69 18.03
CA ARG A 304 18.58 -1.57 17.83
C ARG A 304 18.95 -0.57 16.74
N GLY A 305 18.00 -0.08 15.96
CA GLY A 305 18.26 0.86 14.86
C GLY A 305 18.82 0.22 13.58
N THR A 306 19.21 -1.06 13.62
CA THR A 306 19.84 -1.77 12.49
C THR A 306 18.92 -1.94 11.28
N ARG A 307 17.60 -1.82 11.49
CA ARG A 307 16.62 -1.82 10.43
C ARG A 307 16.70 -0.60 9.52
N PHE A 308 16.95 0.59 10.09
CA PHE A 308 16.77 1.85 9.38
C PHE A 308 17.91 2.09 8.38
N TYR A 309 17.57 2.03 7.09
CA TYR A 309 18.55 2.18 6.01
C TYR A 309 19.34 3.50 6.09
N LEU A 310 18.65 4.63 6.30
CA LEU A 310 19.28 5.93 6.36
C LEU A 310 20.22 6.07 7.58
N LEU A 311 19.83 5.47 8.70
CA LEU A 311 20.67 5.43 9.89
C LEU A 311 21.90 4.55 9.65
N GLY A 312 21.73 3.40 9.00
CA GLY A 312 22.81 2.48 8.63
C GLY A 312 23.83 3.04 7.65
N LEU A 313 23.54 4.17 6.96
CA LEU A 313 24.53 4.89 6.16
C LEU A 313 25.52 5.69 7.03
N VAL A 314 25.12 6.02 8.27
CA VAL A 314 25.94 6.76 9.24
C VAL A 314 26.66 5.78 10.17
N ASP A 315 25.92 4.81 10.69
CA ASP A 315 26.44 3.80 11.61
C ASP A 315 25.62 2.49 11.44
N THR A 316 26.30 1.38 11.16
CA THR A 316 25.68 0.07 10.96
C THR A 316 25.22 -0.58 12.27
N GLU A 317 25.82 -0.16 13.41
CA GLU A 317 25.44 -0.59 14.76
C GLU A 317 25.19 0.63 15.65
N PRO A 318 24.13 1.41 15.38
CA PRO A 318 23.95 2.71 15.99
C PRO A 318 23.72 2.59 17.51
N ALA A 319 24.35 3.49 18.24
CA ALA A 319 24.11 3.62 19.68
C ALA A 319 22.62 3.88 19.98
N PRO A 320 22.08 3.45 21.13
CA PRO A 320 20.67 3.62 21.48
C PRO A 320 20.20 5.08 21.40
N LEU A 321 21.04 6.03 21.78
CA LEU A 321 20.72 7.46 21.70
C LEU A 321 20.57 7.91 20.23
N LEU A 322 21.46 7.49 19.33
CA LEU A 322 21.38 7.84 17.92
C LEU A 322 20.11 7.23 17.28
N THR A 323 19.78 5.99 17.63
CA THR A 323 18.51 5.35 17.24
C THR A 323 17.31 6.14 17.72
N ALA A 324 17.30 6.55 19.00
CA ALA A 324 16.18 7.34 19.56
C ALA A 324 16.03 8.70 18.86
N VAL A 325 17.14 9.39 18.60
CA VAL A 325 17.16 10.67 17.87
C VAL A 325 16.62 10.49 16.45
N TYR A 326 17.05 9.44 15.73
CA TYR A 326 16.54 9.13 14.40
C TYR A 326 15.02 8.88 14.41
N VAL A 327 14.53 8.05 15.32
CA VAL A 327 13.10 7.74 15.45
C VAL A 327 12.29 9.00 15.76
N ALA A 328 12.80 9.84 16.70
CA ALA A 328 12.16 11.11 17.03
C ALA A 328 12.10 12.07 15.81
N ALA A 329 13.20 12.19 15.06
CA ALA A 329 13.25 13.01 13.85
C ALA A 329 12.31 12.49 12.75
N ALA A 330 12.27 11.17 12.53
CA ALA A 330 11.35 10.54 11.58
C ALA A 330 9.89 10.76 11.99
N ALA A 331 9.56 10.58 13.26
CA ALA A 331 8.23 10.86 13.79
C ALA A 331 7.85 12.34 13.65
N ALA A 332 8.76 13.26 13.97
CA ALA A 332 8.54 14.70 13.82
C ALA A 332 8.27 15.10 12.36
N LEU A 333 9.00 14.52 11.40
CA LEU A 333 8.78 14.74 9.97
C LEU A 333 7.38 14.26 9.54
N LEU A 334 7.00 13.03 9.90
CA LEU A 334 5.68 12.46 9.57
C LEU A 334 4.53 13.25 10.22
N LEU A 335 4.69 13.67 11.47
CA LEU A 335 3.74 14.53 12.18
C LEU A 335 3.65 15.92 11.53
N GLY A 336 4.77 16.51 11.14
CA GLY A 336 4.82 17.79 10.43
C GLY A 336 4.10 17.74 9.09
N LEU A 337 4.31 16.69 8.29
CA LEU A 337 3.58 16.46 7.05
C LEU A 337 2.07 16.26 7.31
N SER A 338 1.74 15.48 8.33
CA SER A 338 0.35 15.23 8.73
C SER A 338 -0.35 16.51 9.18
N ALA A 339 0.28 17.29 10.03
CA ALA A 339 -0.21 18.59 10.48
C ALA A 339 -0.41 19.56 9.29
N ARG A 340 0.55 19.61 8.35
CA ARG A 340 0.44 20.41 7.14
C ARG A 340 -0.78 20.03 6.31
N PHE A 341 -1.06 18.72 6.14
CA PHE A 341 -2.22 18.26 5.35
C PHE A 341 -3.54 18.64 6.01
N VAL A 342 -3.62 18.55 7.33
CA VAL A 342 -4.80 18.89 8.11
C VAL A 342 -5.02 20.41 8.19
N LEU A 343 -3.94 21.19 8.37
CA LEU A 343 -4.01 22.65 8.51
C LEU A 343 -4.18 23.39 7.18
N ARG A 344 -3.75 22.76 6.08
CA ARG A 344 -3.88 23.30 4.71
C ARG A 344 -4.62 22.30 3.83
N PRO A 345 -5.92 22.09 4.07
CA PRO A 345 -6.71 21.15 3.29
C PRO A 345 -6.75 21.59 1.82
N ASP A 346 -6.73 20.59 0.94
CA ASP A 346 -6.95 20.74 -0.50
C ASP A 346 -8.19 19.91 -0.84
N ASP A 347 -9.18 20.55 -1.42
CA ASP A 347 -10.48 19.94 -1.68
C ASP A 347 -10.49 19.04 -2.92
N SER A 348 -9.41 18.99 -3.69
CA SER A 348 -9.35 18.14 -4.86
C SER A 348 -9.21 16.67 -4.47
N ALA A 349 -10.00 15.81 -5.11
CA ALA A 349 -9.95 14.35 -4.88
C ALA A 349 -8.57 13.76 -5.18
N SER A 350 -7.84 14.33 -6.15
CA SER A 350 -6.47 13.89 -6.48
C SER A 350 -5.43 14.28 -5.41
N ALA A 351 -5.69 15.34 -4.63
CA ALA A 351 -4.78 15.75 -3.56
C ALA A 351 -4.72 14.70 -2.44
N GLN A 352 -5.84 14.08 -2.08
CA GLN A 352 -5.88 13.06 -1.03
C GLN A 352 -5.01 11.85 -1.41
N ALA A 353 -5.15 11.34 -2.64
CA ALA A 353 -4.29 10.25 -3.12
C ALA A 353 -2.80 10.64 -3.17
N THR A 354 -2.50 11.86 -3.62
CA THR A 354 -1.12 12.38 -3.68
C THR A 354 -0.51 12.52 -2.29
N ARG A 355 -1.27 13.04 -1.31
CA ARG A 355 -0.84 13.17 0.09
C ARG A 355 -0.65 11.81 0.75
N ALA A 356 -1.58 10.87 0.50
CA ALA A 356 -1.47 9.50 1.01
C ALA A 356 -0.21 8.82 0.47
N LEU A 357 0.06 8.95 -0.83
CA LEU A 357 1.28 8.41 -1.43
C LEU A 357 2.54 9.08 -0.88
N LEU A 358 2.56 10.40 -0.70
CA LEU A 358 3.70 11.11 -0.13
C LEU A 358 3.98 10.68 1.32
N LEU A 359 2.93 10.60 2.14
CA LEU A 359 3.08 10.17 3.53
C LEU A 359 3.55 8.73 3.63
N PHE A 360 2.99 7.85 2.79
CA PHE A 360 3.39 6.45 2.73
C PHE A 360 4.83 6.26 2.25
N THR A 361 5.22 6.90 1.15
CA THR A 361 6.59 6.79 0.61
C THR A 361 7.62 7.35 1.58
N THR A 362 7.30 8.46 2.25
CA THR A 362 8.17 9.02 3.31
C THR A 362 8.32 8.04 4.47
N MET A 363 7.20 7.51 4.99
CA MET A 363 7.22 6.50 6.04
C MET A 363 8.01 5.26 5.61
N TRP A 364 7.80 4.78 4.37
CA TRP A 364 8.47 3.58 3.84
C TRP A 364 9.99 3.75 3.78
N VAL A 365 10.49 4.91 3.33
CA VAL A 365 11.93 5.21 3.32
C VAL A 365 12.48 5.30 4.75
N LEU A 366 11.79 5.99 5.65
CA LEU A 366 12.23 6.17 7.04
C LEU A 366 12.21 4.86 7.83
N ALA A 367 11.17 4.03 7.66
CA ALA A 367 11.03 2.76 8.37
C ALA A 367 11.82 1.62 7.74
N SER A 368 12.17 1.72 6.48
CA SER A 368 12.94 0.74 5.69
C SER A 368 12.48 -0.71 5.90
N PRO A 369 11.21 -1.07 5.56
CA PRO A 369 10.67 -2.41 5.83
C PRO A 369 11.48 -3.48 5.10
N THR A 370 11.87 -4.54 5.83
CA THR A 370 12.71 -5.63 5.29
C THR A 370 12.06 -6.31 4.08
N TYR A 371 10.75 -6.48 4.13
CA TYR A 371 10.03 -7.30 3.16
C TYR A 371 9.38 -6.49 2.05
N PRO A 372 9.46 -6.99 0.78
CA PRO A 372 8.96 -6.27 -0.41
C PRO A 372 7.46 -6.02 -0.42
N TRP A 373 6.65 -6.92 0.15
CA TRP A 373 5.18 -6.79 0.14
C TRP A 373 4.65 -5.52 0.82
N TYR A 374 5.42 -4.89 1.70
CA TYR A 374 5.06 -3.58 2.25
C TYR A 374 5.01 -2.47 1.19
N ALA A 375 5.61 -2.66 0.00
CA ALA A 375 5.54 -1.69 -1.09
C ALA A 375 4.23 -1.76 -1.91
N LEU A 376 3.41 -2.81 -1.75
CA LEU A 376 2.17 -3.00 -2.52
C LEU A 376 1.24 -1.78 -2.48
N LEU A 377 1.16 -1.13 -1.32
CA LEU A 377 0.32 0.05 -1.16
C LEU A 377 0.85 1.26 -1.95
N ALA A 378 2.18 1.44 -2.05
CA ALA A 378 2.76 2.48 -2.92
C ALA A 378 2.38 2.23 -4.39
N VAL A 379 2.48 0.98 -4.85
CA VAL A 379 2.12 0.58 -6.22
C VAL A 379 0.63 0.85 -6.49
N ALA A 380 -0.25 0.56 -5.52
CA ALA A 380 -1.70 0.78 -5.65
C ALA A 380 -2.07 2.28 -5.71
N LEU A 381 -1.39 3.12 -4.93
CA LEU A 381 -1.66 4.56 -4.88
C LEU A 381 -1.01 5.34 -6.04
N LEU A 382 0.05 4.78 -6.66
CA LEU A 382 0.82 5.42 -7.74
C LEU A 382 -0.07 5.96 -8.88
N PRO A 383 -0.99 5.18 -9.49
CA PRO A 383 -1.80 5.66 -10.61
C PRO A 383 -2.82 6.74 -10.21
N LEU A 384 -3.11 6.90 -8.92
CA LEU A 384 -4.06 7.87 -8.38
C LEU A 384 -3.42 9.21 -8.02
N ALA A 385 -2.10 9.25 -7.81
CA ALA A 385 -1.36 10.44 -7.38
C ALA A 385 -0.90 11.31 -8.55
N ARG A 386 -0.42 12.54 -8.28
CA ARG A 386 0.08 13.51 -9.25
C ARG A 386 1.33 14.21 -8.75
N GLY A 387 2.08 14.77 -9.70
CA GLY A 387 3.22 15.63 -9.41
C GLY A 387 4.47 14.86 -8.97
N PRO A 388 5.42 15.54 -8.34
CA PRO A 388 6.76 15.01 -8.10
C PRO A 388 6.82 13.77 -7.20
N VAL A 389 5.78 13.50 -6.38
CA VAL A 389 5.69 12.27 -5.55
C VAL A 389 5.71 10.98 -6.36
N LEU A 390 5.42 11.06 -7.67
CA LEU A 390 5.50 9.90 -8.56
C LEU A 390 6.93 9.38 -8.73
N LEU A 391 7.96 10.22 -8.53
CA LEU A 391 9.36 9.81 -8.62
C LEU A 391 9.73 8.81 -7.50
N PRO A 392 9.58 9.13 -6.20
CA PRO A 392 9.91 8.19 -5.14
C PRO A 392 9.00 6.95 -5.15
N ALA A 393 7.71 7.10 -5.47
CA ALA A 393 6.81 5.97 -5.57
C ALA A 393 7.15 5.03 -6.73
N GLY A 394 7.55 5.58 -7.87
CA GLY A 394 8.06 4.81 -9.01
C GLY A 394 9.38 4.08 -8.69
N ALA A 395 10.29 4.74 -7.99
CA ALA A 395 11.53 4.12 -7.52
C ALA A 395 11.23 2.93 -6.60
N ILE A 396 10.32 3.09 -5.62
CA ILE A 396 9.87 1.99 -4.75
C ILE A 396 9.25 0.87 -5.57
N ALA A 397 8.32 1.18 -6.48
CA ALA A 397 7.64 0.18 -7.28
C ALA A 397 8.62 -0.68 -8.09
N LEU A 398 9.59 -0.07 -8.74
CA LEU A 398 10.55 -0.80 -9.58
C LEU A 398 11.64 -1.54 -8.77
N ALA A 399 12.01 -1.02 -7.61
CA ALA A 399 13.15 -1.55 -6.85
C ALA A 399 12.76 -2.52 -5.72
N ALA A 400 11.56 -2.40 -5.15
CA ALA A 400 11.13 -3.25 -4.04
C ALA A 400 11.18 -4.76 -4.33
N PRO A 401 10.87 -5.27 -5.53
CA PRO A 401 11.01 -6.70 -5.82
C PRO A 401 12.41 -7.25 -5.57
N PHE A 402 13.45 -6.42 -5.76
CA PHE A 402 14.84 -6.83 -5.56
C PHE A 402 15.23 -6.96 -4.09
N LEU A 403 14.41 -6.51 -3.14
CA LEU A 403 14.67 -6.74 -1.71
C LEU A 403 14.70 -8.22 -1.35
N TYR A 404 14.01 -9.09 -2.10
CA TYR A 404 14.16 -10.54 -1.92
C TYR A 404 15.60 -11.02 -2.03
N LEU A 405 16.42 -10.38 -2.86
CA LEU A 405 17.83 -10.72 -2.99
C LEU A 405 18.62 -10.45 -1.71
N HIS A 406 18.25 -9.40 -0.97
CA HIS A 406 18.87 -9.11 0.33
C HIS A 406 18.45 -10.14 1.40
N ILE A 407 17.20 -10.61 1.37
CA ILE A 407 16.64 -11.50 2.38
C ILE A 407 17.07 -12.94 2.15
N SER A 408 17.12 -13.36 0.88
CA SER A 408 17.24 -14.78 0.48
C SER A 408 18.69 -15.26 0.33
N VAL A 409 19.67 -14.34 0.24
CA VAL A 409 21.08 -14.71 0.09
C VAL A 409 21.79 -14.70 1.43
N GLY A 410 22.46 -15.78 1.77
CA GLY A 410 23.22 -15.89 3.04
C GLY A 410 24.28 -14.79 3.26
N SER A 411 24.76 -14.16 2.18
CA SER A 411 25.67 -12.99 2.24
C SER A 411 24.96 -11.66 2.47
N HIS A 412 23.64 -11.62 2.45
CA HIS A 412 22.81 -10.42 2.61
C HIS A 412 23.33 -9.19 1.85
N PRO A 413 23.44 -9.23 0.50
CA PRO A 413 24.05 -8.17 -0.27
C PRO A 413 23.34 -6.83 -0.01
N ALA A 414 24.13 -5.76 0.18
CA ALA A 414 23.58 -4.44 0.52
C ALA A 414 22.95 -3.72 -0.68
N TRP A 415 23.37 -4.02 -1.92
CA TRP A 415 22.93 -3.31 -3.10
C TRP A 415 21.40 -3.28 -3.35
N PRO A 416 20.61 -4.33 -3.02
CA PRO A 416 19.16 -4.23 -3.17
C PRO A 416 18.52 -3.18 -2.25
N ARG A 417 19.08 -3.01 -1.04
CA ARG A 417 18.66 -1.94 -0.13
C ARG A 417 19.06 -0.56 -0.67
N HIS A 418 20.26 -0.42 -1.25
CA HIS A 418 20.66 0.83 -1.92
C HIS A 418 19.76 1.13 -3.10
N LEU A 419 19.39 0.12 -3.90
CA LEU A 419 18.47 0.29 -5.01
C LEU A 419 17.08 0.72 -4.52
N ALA A 420 16.52 0.06 -3.52
CA ALA A 420 15.16 0.33 -3.05
C ALA A 420 15.07 1.63 -2.22
N TYR A 421 15.82 1.74 -1.14
CA TYR A 421 15.70 2.87 -0.21
C TYR A 421 16.54 4.07 -0.64
N GLY A 422 17.72 3.85 -1.20
CA GLY A 422 18.60 4.92 -1.67
C GLY A 422 17.99 5.68 -2.84
N SER A 423 17.50 4.97 -3.88
CA SER A 423 16.84 5.62 -5.00
C SER A 423 15.57 6.36 -4.59
N ALA A 424 14.77 5.77 -3.68
CA ALA A 424 13.55 6.41 -3.20
C ALA A 424 13.84 7.65 -2.34
N ALA A 425 14.89 7.63 -1.50
CA ALA A 425 15.32 8.78 -0.71
C ALA A 425 15.81 9.91 -1.60
N LEU A 426 16.67 9.63 -2.60
CA LEU A 426 17.13 10.60 -3.58
C LEU A 426 15.96 11.19 -4.38
N ALA A 427 15.02 10.35 -4.78
CA ALA A 427 13.81 10.78 -5.49
C ALA A 427 12.90 11.65 -4.62
N LEU A 428 12.78 11.40 -3.30
CA LEU A 428 12.07 12.27 -2.35
C LEU A 428 12.73 13.65 -2.23
N LEU A 429 14.05 13.69 -2.16
CA LEU A 429 14.81 14.95 -2.15
C LEU A 429 14.59 15.74 -3.45
N ALA A 430 14.72 15.09 -4.60
CA ALA A 430 14.45 15.70 -5.91
C ALA A 430 12.99 16.17 -6.04
N ALA A 431 12.03 15.40 -5.55
CA ALA A 431 10.62 15.78 -5.55
C ALA A 431 10.35 17.02 -4.69
N SER A 432 11.02 17.14 -3.54
CA SER A 432 10.89 18.29 -2.65
C SER A 432 11.48 19.57 -3.27
N THR A 433 12.64 19.49 -3.93
CA THR A 433 13.27 20.62 -4.63
C THR A 433 12.43 21.10 -5.82
N LEU A 434 11.91 20.18 -6.64
CA LEU A 434 11.01 20.48 -7.74
C LEU A 434 9.72 21.18 -7.25
N TRP A 435 9.18 20.74 -6.13
CA TRP A 435 7.98 21.35 -5.55
C TRP A 435 8.23 22.78 -5.03
N VAL A 436 9.38 23.03 -4.41
CA VAL A 436 9.78 24.38 -3.99
C VAL A 436 9.96 25.28 -5.22
N ALA A 437 10.69 24.83 -6.25
CA ALA A 437 10.92 25.58 -7.48
C ALA A 437 9.60 25.96 -8.20
N GLN A 438 8.65 25.04 -8.30
CA GLN A 438 7.33 25.30 -8.90
C GLN A 438 6.52 26.36 -8.12
N ARG A 439 6.65 26.43 -6.81
CA ARG A 439 6.01 27.46 -5.99
C ARG A 439 6.63 28.83 -6.15
N SER A 440 7.96 28.90 -6.18
CA SER A 440 8.67 30.15 -6.37
C SER A 440 8.36 30.78 -7.73
N SER A 441 8.26 29.99 -8.79
CA SER A 441 7.89 30.46 -10.12
C SER A 441 6.42 30.93 -10.20
N ALA A 442 5.50 30.24 -9.49
CA ALA A 442 4.09 30.63 -9.44
C ALA A 442 3.87 31.96 -8.67
N VAL A 443 4.69 32.22 -7.63
CA VAL A 443 4.66 33.49 -6.90
C VAL A 443 5.26 34.63 -7.75
N ALA A 444 6.33 34.33 -8.49
CA ALA A 444 6.96 35.32 -9.36
C ALA A 444 6.11 35.72 -10.59
N SER A 445 5.22 34.83 -11.03
CA SER A 445 4.31 35.03 -12.17
C SER A 445 2.93 35.64 -11.77
N SER A 446 2.65 35.82 -10.47
CA SER A 446 1.44 36.50 -10.03
C SER A 446 1.57 38.02 -10.37
N PRO A 447 0.61 38.62 -11.12
CA PRO A 447 0.69 40.03 -11.44
C PRO A 447 0.69 40.84 -10.15
N THR A 448 1.68 41.72 -9.99
CA THR A 448 1.70 42.76 -8.95
C THR A 448 0.38 43.51 -9.01
N PRO A 449 -0.35 43.72 -7.89
CA PRO A 449 -1.52 44.56 -7.91
C PRO A 449 -1.10 45.92 -8.46
N SER A 450 -1.67 46.32 -9.59
CA SER A 450 -1.40 47.63 -10.17
C SER A 450 -1.86 48.66 -9.15
N THR A 451 -0.93 49.50 -8.69
CA THR A 451 -1.15 50.62 -7.77
C THR A 451 -1.93 51.80 -8.43
N ASN A 452 -2.78 51.51 -9.42
CA ASN A 452 -3.48 52.54 -10.23
C ASN A 452 -4.99 52.57 -10.03
N GLU A 453 -5.56 52.14 -8.93
CA GLU A 453 -6.98 52.37 -8.61
C GLU A 453 -7.25 53.30 -7.43
N THR A 454 -6.36 54.28 -7.18
CA THR A 454 -6.60 55.37 -6.23
C THR A 454 -6.71 56.72 -6.93
N ARG A 455 -7.47 56.78 -8.03
CA ARG A 455 -7.86 58.11 -8.57
C ARG A 455 -9.28 58.07 -9.13
N ALA A 456 -10.14 58.89 -8.53
CA ALA A 456 -11.46 59.30 -9.00
C ALA A 456 -12.68 58.56 -8.45
N ARG A 457 -12.99 58.77 -7.18
CA ARG A 457 -14.39 58.98 -6.78
C ARG A 457 -14.51 60.43 -6.29
N LYS A 458 -14.83 61.36 -7.23
CA LYS A 458 -15.42 62.65 -6.88
C LYS A 458 -16.85 62.40 -6.38
N PRO A 459 -17.29 63.11 -5.29
CA PRO A 459 -18.68 63.07 -4.88
C PRO A 459 -19.50 63.95 -5.83
N SER A 460 -20.49 63.37 -6.46
CA SER A 460 -21.53 64.08 -7.20
C SER A 460 -22.56 64.62 -6.21
N THR A 461 -22.49 65.89 -5.92
CA THR A 461 -23.57 66.72 -5.35
C THR A 461 -24.54 67.10 -6.46
N ALA A 462 -25.79 66.62 -6.37
CA ALA A 462 -26.98 67.29 -6.93
C ALA A 462 -28.17 66.46 -6.43
N ALA A 463 -28.93 67.00 -5.63
CA ALA A 463 -29.94 68.02 -5.55
C ALA A 463 -31.28 67.33 -5.26
N ALA A 464 -31.80 67.82 -4.13
CA ALA A 464 -33.17 67.65 -3.68
C ALA A 464 -34.21 68.21 -4.67
N ARG A 465 -35.37 67.56 -4.77
CA ARG A 465 -36.72 68.14 -4.94
C ARG A 465 -37.74 67.01 -4.92
N SER A 466 -38.55 67.08 -3.91
CA SER A 466 -39.93 67.55 -3.71
C SER A 466 -40.95 66.46 -4.12
N VAL A 467 -41.62 65.86 -3.13
CA VAL A 467 -42.91 66.24 -2.57
C VAL A 467 -44.12 65.97 -3.49
N GLU A 468 -45.08 65.27 -2.92
CA GLU A 468 -46.53 65.18 -3.10
C GLU A 468 -47.00 63.84 -3.67
N ALA A 469 -47.66 63.05 -2.84
CA ALA A 469 -49.03 63.01 -2.36
C ALA A 469 -50.03 62.41 -3.36
N LYS A 470 -50.75 61.45 -2.84
CA LYS A 470 -52.11 60.93 -3.08
C LYS A 470 -52.07 59.48 -3.54
N THR A 471 -52.68 58.62 -2.94
CA THR A 471 -53.87 58.33 -2.10
C THR A 471 -53.65 56.93 -1.50
#